data_4aca29d7499660c8303c0fab6daa86dc
#
_entry.id   4aca29d7499660c8303c0fab6daa86dc
#
_cell.length_a   1.000
_cell.length_b   1.000
_cell.length_c   1.000
_cell.angle_alpha   90.00
_cell.angle_beta   90.00
_cell.angle_gamma   90.00
#
_symmetry.space_group_name_H-M   'P 1'
#
loop_
_entity.id
_entity.type
_entity.pdbx_description
1 polymer ?
#
loop_
_entity_poly.entity_id
_entity_poly.type
_entity_poly.pdbx_seq_one_letter_code
_entity_poly.pdbx_strand_id
1 'polypeptide(L)'
;ADYLQRQQDSETALAALGKRWLESERPRVLAWFGDHQPLFATKARRAAGYASAHFSPAPTDDQLRYATWYAMTTNQPSSQQTAPASGNAALDIAYLGTRLLAFSGLPPRASDAATGQIQARCPLGIALCSDAQAVREYLSFRVWELQEIR
;
A
#
# COMPACT_ATOMS: atom_id res chain seq x y z
N ALA A 1 -27.73 2.59 4.84
CA ALA A 1 -27.59 2.25 6.27
C ALA A 1 -26.69 1.02 6.47
N ASP A 2 -26.92 -0.07 5.76
CA ASP A 2 -26.20 -1.34 5.92
C ASP A 2 -24.68 -1.25 5.62
N TYR A 3 -24.28 -0.51 4.59
CA TYR A 3 -22.86 -0.36 4.23
C TYR A 3 -22.05 0.35 5.32
N LEU A 4 -22.55 1.45 5.85
CA LEU A 4 -21.85 2.21 6.89
C LEU A 4 -21.77 1.40 8.19
N GLN A 5 -22.81 0.65 8.53
CA GLN A 5 -22.78 -0.22 9.69
C GLN A 5 -21.71 -1.31 9.56
N ARG A 6 -21.65 -1.99 8.42
CA ARG A 6 -20.62 -3.01 8.15
C ARG A 6 -19.21 -2.43 8.20
N GLN A 7 -19.03 -1.20 7.71
CA GLN A 7 -17.73 -0.54 7.80
C GLN A 7 -17.35 -0.27 9.26
N GLN A 8 -18.26 0.25 10.07
CA GLN A 8 -18.04 0.48 11.50
C GLN A 8 -17.74 -0.82 12.26
N ASP A 9 -18.46 -1.89 11.96
CA ASP A 9 -18.23 -3.21 12.55
C ASP A 9 -16.84 -3.74 12.20
N SER A 10 -16.43 -3.58 10.93
CA SER A 10 -15.09 -3.96 10.46
C SER A 10 -13.98 -3.14 11.12
N GLU A 11 -14.16 -1.83 11.25
CA GLU A 11 -13.21 -0.94 11.93
C GLU A 11 -13.07 -1.31 13.42
N THR A 12 -14.19 -1.60 14.07
CA THR A 12 -14.21 -2.03 15.47
C THR A 12 -13.47 -3.36 15.66
N ALA A 13 -13.73 -4.33 14.78
CA ALA A 13 -13.06 -5.63 14.81
C ALA A 13 -11.56 -5.49 14.53
N LEU A 14 -11.17 -4.65 13.57
CA LEU A 14 -9.78 -4.38 13.24
C LEU A 14 -9.04 -3.69 14.41
N ALA A 15 -9.68 -2.72 15.08
CA ALA A 15 -9.11 -2.06 16.25
C ALA A 15 -8.88 -3.06 17.40
N ALA A 16 -9.84 -3.95 17.66
CA ALA A 16 -9.71 -5.00 18.67
C ALA A 16 -8.62 -6.02 18.34
N LEU A 17 -8.50 -6.40 17.05
CA LEU A 17 -7.42 -7.26 16.57
C LEU A 17 -6.06 -6.57 16.73
N GLY A 18 -5.96 -5.33 16.29
CA GLY A 18 -4.73 -4.52 16.35
C GLY A 18 -4.24 -4.40 17.80
N LYS A 19 -5.13 -4.08 18.73
CA LYS A 19 -4.80 -4.00 20.15
C LYS A 19 -4.18 -5.31 20.65
N ARG A 20 -4.89 -6.44 20.50
CA ARG A 20 -4.39 -7.75 20.93
C ARG A 20 -3.08 -8.17 20.24
N TRP A 21 -2.96 -7.83 18.95
CA TRP A 21 -1.76 -8.15 18.19
C TRP A 21 -0.53 -7.40 18.69
N LEU A 22 -0.70 -6.11 19.01
CA LEU A 22 0.39 -5.22 19.43
C LEU A 22 0.74 -5.32 20.94
N GLU A 23 -0.10 -5.95 21.75
CA GLU A 23 0.18 -6.25 23.16
C GLU A 23 1.24 -7.35 23.36
N SER A 24 1.78 -7.92 22.28
CA SER A 24 2.82 -8.95 22.33
C SER A 24 4.17 -8.39 22.78
N GLU A 25 4.90 -9.14 23.58
CA GLU A 25 6.31 -8.84 23.91
C GLU A 25 7.26 -9.02 22.69
N ARG A 26 6.83 -9.80 21.69
CA ARG A 26 7.60 -9.98 20.45
C ARG A 26 7.37 -8.79 19.53
N PRO A 27 8.39 -8.36 18.78
CA PRO A 27 8.22 -7.38 17.71
C PRO A 27 7.14 -7.81 16.71
N ARG A 28 6.18 -6.94 16.47
CA ARG A 28 5.07 -7.19 15.54
C ARG A 28 4.76 -5.96 14.72
N VAL A 29 4.40 -6.20 13.48
CA VAL A 29 3.88 -5.19 12.58
C VAL A 29 2.51 -5.65 12.10
N LEU A 30 1.59 -4.73 12.01
CA LEU A 30 0.28 -4.92 11.41
C LEU A 30 0.13 -3.90 10.28
N ALA A 31 -0.20 -4.39 9.09
CA ALA A 31 -0.57 -3.56 7.95
C ALA A 31 -1.99 -3.92 7.54
N TRP A 32 -2.77 -2.92 7.18
CA TRP A 32 -4.10 -3.13 6.59
C TRP A 32 -4.33 -2.12 5.48
N PHE A 33 -5.13 -2.49 4.53
CA PHE A 33 -5.45 -1.67 3.36
C PHE A 33 -6.83 -2.02 2.83
N GLY A 34 -7.47 -1.07 2.16
CA GLY A 34 -8.70 -1.36 1.41
C GLY A 34 -8.35 -2.09 0.11
N ASP A 35 -9.19 -3.01 -0.29
CA ASP A 35 -9.06 -3.74 -1.56
C ASP A 35 -9.45 -2.88 -2.76
N HIS A 36 -10.52 -2.11 -2.64
CA HIS A 36 -11.00 -1.17 -3.65
C HIS A 36 -11.99 -0.16 -3.04
N GLN A 37 -12.33 0.84 -3.81
CA GLN A 37 -13.35 1.81 -3.44
C GLN A 37 -14.76 1.34 -3.88
N PRO A 38 -15.80 1.62 -3.09
CA PRO A 38 -17.17 1.37 -3.51
C PRO A 38 -17.51 2.11 -4.80
N LEU A 39 -18.01 1.41 -5.79
CA LEU A 39 -18.33 1.99 -7.11
C LEU A 39 -19.31 3.18 -7.00
N PHE A 40 -20.30 3.10 -6.11
CA PHE A 40 -21.29 4.17 -5.90
C PHE A 40 -20.68 5.45 -5.31
N ALA A 41 -19.53 5.37 -4.63
CA ALA A 41 -18.91 6.52 -4.01
C ALA A 41 -18.05 7.36 -4.99
N THR A 42 -17.80 6.90 -6.21
CA THR A 42 -16.93 7.59 -7.18
C THR A 42 -17.42 9.01 -7.50
N LYS A 43 -18.71 9.17 -7.77
CA LYS A 43 -19.30 10.49 -8.07
C LYS A 43 -19.20 11.45 -6.89
N ALA A 44 -19.47 10.96 -5.67
CA ALA A 44 -19.40 11.76 -4.46
C ALA A 44 -17.97 12.23 -4.18
N ARG A 45 -16.98 11.34 -4.32
CA ARG A 45 -15.56 11.68 -4.14
C ARG A 45 -15.08 12.72 -5.15
N ARG A 46 -15.48 12.56 -6.42
CA ARG A 46 -15.18 13.51 -7.48
C ARG A 46 -15.75 14.90 -7.14
N ALA A 47 -17.01 14.97 -6.76
CA ALA A 47 -17.67 16.21 -6.39
C ALA A 47 -17.02 16.88 -5.16
N ALA A 48 -16.50 16.09 -4.22
CA ALA A 48 -15.77 16.56 -3.05
C ALA A 48 -14.29 16.95 -3.31
N GLY A 49 -13.78 16.80 -4.55
CA GLY A 49 -12.37 17.05 -4.86
C GLY A 49 -11.40 16.11 -4.13
N TYR A 50 -11.86 14.93 -3.76
CA TYR A 50 -11.11 14.00 -2.91
C TYR A 50 -9.71 13.67 -3.46
N ALA A 51 -9.59 13.49 -4.78
CA ALA A 51 -8.32 13.16 -5.41
C ALA A 51 -7.26 14.24 -5.24
N SER A 52 -7.62 15.50 -5.50
CA SER A 52 -6.71 16.63 -5.40
C SER A 52 -6.30 16.93 -3.96
N ALA A 53 -7.16 16.61 -2.99
CA ALA A 53 -6.88 16.83 -1.57
C ALA A 53 -5.96 15.77 -0.96
N HIS A 54 -5.95 14.54 -1.49
CA HIS A 54 -5.29 13.39 -0.87
C HIS A 54 -4.15 12.77 -1.70
N PHE A 55 -4.01 13.15 -2.97
CA PHE A 55 -3.00 12.59 -3.85
C PHE A 55 -2.21 13.67 -4.59
N SER A 56 -0.91 13.45 -4.74
CA SER A 56 -0.05 14.30 -5.55
C SER A 56 0.90 13.44 -6.39
N PRO A 57 0.83 13.45 -7.72
CA PRO A 57 -0.20 14.14 -8.53
C PRO A 57 -1.59 13.52 -8.36
N ALA A 58 -2.62 14.32 -8.63
CA ALA A 58 -4.00 13.85 -8.55
C ALA A 58 -4.24 12.75 -9.60
N PRO A 59 -4.78 11.58 -9.19
CA PRO A 59 -5.08 10.50 -10.11
C PRO A 59 -6.25 10.84 -11.02
N THR A 60 -6.30 10.21 -12.18
CA THR A 60 -7.47 10.25 -13.06
C THR A 60 -8.67 9.55 -12.41
N ASP A 61 -9.86 9.82 -12.92
CA ASP A 61 -11.09 9.18 -12.43
C ASP A 61 -11.05 7.64 -12.47
N ASP A 62 -10.41 7.06 -13.49
CA ASP A 62 -10.26 5.61 -13.59
C ASP A 62 -9.28 5.07 -12.55
N GLN A 63 -8.21 5.80 -12.27
CA GLN A 63 -7.26 5.46 -11.22
C GLN A 63 -7.89 5.55 -9.83
N LEU A 64 -8.79 6.49 -9.60
CA LEU A 64 -9.51 6.63 -8.33
C LEU A 64 -10.35 5.41 -7.95
N ARG A 65 -10.78 4.61 -8.92
CA ARG A 65 -11.50 3.35 -8.64
C ARG A 65 -10.66 2.36 -7.86
N TYR A 66 -9.35 2.39 -8.12
CA TYR A 66 -8.37 1.48 -7.54
C TYR A 66 -7.55 2.12 -6.43
N ALA A 67 -7.72 3.43 -6.22
CA ALA A 67 -7.06 4.13 -5.13
C ALA A 67 -7.78 3.83 -3.81
N THR A 68 -7.04 3.33 -2.84
CA THR A 68 -7.52 3.08 -1.50
C THR A 68 -6.45 3.53 -0.51
N TRP A 69 -6.75 3.47 0.75
CA TRP A 69 -5.80 3.81 1.81
C TRP A 69 -5.15 2.56 2.39
N TYR A 70 -3.99 2.74 2.95
CA TYR A 70 -3.32 1.75 3.77
C TYR A 70 -2.80 2.39 5.05
N ALA A 71 -2.61 1.60 6.07
CA ALA A 71 -1.93 2.01 7.28
C ALA A 71 -1.08 0.86 7.84
N MET A 72 -0.06 1.22 8.58
CA MET A 72 0.84 0.29 9.25
C MET A 72 1.01 0.73 10.69
N THR A 73 1.11 -0.23 11.59
CA THR A 73 1.41 0.03 12.98
C THR A 73 2.33 -1.07 13.53
N THR A 74 3.06 -0.75 14.60
CA THR A 74 3.98 -1.69 15.23
C THR A 74 4.04 -1.43 16.73
N ASN A 75 4.40 -2.44 17.51
CA ASN A 75 4.78 -2.31 18.92
C ASN A 75 6.29 -2.07 19.12
N GLN A 76 7.06 -1.94 18.03
CA GLN A 76 8.48 -1.61 18.11
C GLN A 76 8.69 -0.11 18.43
N PRO A 77 9.76 0.24 19.14
CA PRO A 77 10.14 1.64 19.32
C PRO A 77 10.33 2.36 17.98
N SER A 78 9.97 3.64 17.94
CA SER A 78 10.09 4.46 16.72
C SER A 78 11.52 4.55 16.17
N SER A 79 12.53 4.38 17.02
CA SER A 79 13.95 4.35 16.63
C SER A 79 14.32 3.16 15.72
N GLN A 80 13.49 2.13 15.67
CA GLN A 80 13.69 0.95 14.80
C GLN A 80 12.91 1.05 13.48
N GLN A 81 12.06 2.06 13.34
CA GLN A 81 11.28 2.25 12.12
C GLN A 81 12.12 3.01 11.09
N THR A 82 12.31 2.41 9.93
CA THR A 82 13.09 3.03 8.83
C THR A 82 12.21 3.76 7.81
N ALA A 83 10.89 3.66 7.95
CA ALA A 83 9.94 4.31 7.07
C ALA A 83 8.72 4.82 7.85
N PRO A 84 8.10 5.94 7.44
CA PRO A 84 6.90 6.44 8.10
C PRO A 84 5.72 5.47 7.97
N ALA A 85 4.91 5.39 9.02
CA ALA A 85 3.72 4.54 9.08
C ALA A 85 2.65 4.92 8.04
N SER A 86 2.63 6.19 7.65
CA SER A 86 1.68 6.74 6.66
C SER A 86 2.35 7.84 5.85
N GLY A 87 1.81 8.12 4.69
CA GLY A 87 2.22 9.23 3.84
C GLY A 87 1.11 9.57 2.87
N ASN A 88 1.06 10.83 2.44
CA ASN A 88 0.07 11.32 1.47
C ASN A 88 0.46 11.01 0.01
N ALA A 89 1.59 10.33 -0.21
CA ALA A 89 1.99 9.94 -1.56
C ALA A 89 1.22 8.68 -1.99
N ALA A 90 0.74 8.68 -3.21
CA ALA A 90 0.18 7.47 -3.82
C ALA A 90 1.26 6.37 -3.88
N LEU A 91 0.87 5.15 -3.53
CA LEU A 91 1.72 3.98 -3.57
C LEU A 91 1.03 2.89 -4.38
N ASP A 92 1.71 2.36 -5.39
CA ASP A 92 1.22 1.16 -6.07
C ASP A 92 1.20 -0.01 -5.08
N ILE A 93 0.14 -0.82 -5.12
CA ILE A 93 0.01 -2.00 -4.26
C ILE A 93 1.18 -2.97 -4.43
N ALA A 94 1.78 -3.02 -5.61
CA ALA A 94 2.97 -3.82 -5.88
C ALA A 94 4.17 -3.45 -4.98
N TYR A 95 4.20 -2.22 -4.47
CA TYR A 95 5.28 -1.71 -3.60
C TYR A 95 4.95 -1.84 -2.11
N LEU A 96 3.71 -2.22 -1.76
CA LEU A 96 3.27 -2.27 -0.37
C LEU A 96 4.08 -3.26 0.47
N GLY A 97 4.43 -4.42 -0.10
CA GLY A 97 5.27 -5.43 0.57
C GLY A 97 6.67 -4.89 0.94
N THR A 98 7.33 -4.23 -0.01
CA THR A 98 8.64 -3.60 0.23
C THR A 98 8.53 -2.48 1.27
N ARG A 99 7.45 -1.70 1.23
CA ARG A 99 7.16 -0.67 2.22
C ARG A 99 6.97 -1.27 3.62
N LEU A 100 6.25 -2.38 3.72
CA LEU A 100 6.04 -3.10 4.97
C LEU A 100 7.35 -3.63 5.57
N LEU A 101 8.24 -4.20 4.74
CA LEU A 101 9.56 -4.65 5.18
C LEU A 101 10.41 -3.49 5.69
N ALA A 102 10.47 -2.39 4.97
CA ALA A 102 11.17 -1.19 5.41
C ALA A 102 10.60 -0.66 6.73
N PHE A 103 9.28 -0.63 6.88
CA PHE A 103 8.61 -0.21 8.11
C PHE A 103 8.90 -1.16 9.28
N SER A 104 9.04 -2.45 9.02
CA SER A 104 9.34 -3.46 10.05
C SER A 104 10.82 -3.55 10.42
N GLY A 105 11.71 -2.81 9.76
CA GLY A 105 13.17 -2.90 9.96
C GLY A 105 13.79 -4.23 9.51
N LEU A 106 13.05 -5.04 8.76
CA LEU A 106 13.57 -6.30 8.23
C LEU A 106 14.44 -6.06 6.99
N PRO A 107 15.52 -6.83 6.81
CA PRO A 107 16.36 -6.71 5.62
C PRO A 107 15.57 -7.10 4.36
N PRO A 108 15.74 -6.36 3.25
CA PRO A 108 15.08 -6.69 2.00
C PRO A 108 15.64 -7.98 1.41
N ARG A 109 14.78 -8.79 0.81
CA ARG A 109 15.17 -9.93 -0.02
C ARG A 109 15.49 -9.45 -1.44
N ALA A 110 16.00 -10.31 -2.31
CA ALA A 110 16.30 -9.96 -3.70
C ALA A 110 15.08 -9.38 -4.44
N SER A 111 13.90 -9.98 -4.23
CA SER A 111 12.63 -9.48 -4.80
C SER A 111 12.24 -8.09 -4.31
N ASP A 112 12.51 -7.80 -3.03
CA ASP A 112 12.19 -6.50 -2.43
C ASP A 112 13.17 -5.42 -2.94
N ALA A 113 14.45 -5.79 -3.13
CA ALA A 113 15.45 -4.91 -3.73
C ALA A 113 15.08 -4.55 -5.18
N ALA A 114 14.69 -5.53 -6.00
CA ALA A 114 14.20 -5.30 -7.36
C ALA A 114 12.94 -4.44 -7.38
N THR A 115 12.01 -4.67 -6.45
CA THR A 115 10.81 -3.83 -6.29
C THR A 115 11.17 -2.40 -5.89
N GLY A 116 12.16 -2.20 -5.04
CA GLY A 116 12.67 -0.87 -4.69
C GLY A 116 13.29 -0.14 -5.89
N GLN A 117 14.02 -0.86 -6.75
CA GLN A 117 14.59 -0.30 -7.96
C GLN A 117 13.52 0.14 -8.97
N ILE A 118 12.50 -0.69 -9.21
CA ILE A 118 11.41 -0.29 -10.10
C ILE A 118 10.60 0.85 -9.50
N GLN A 119 10.37 0.88 -8.20
CA GLN A 119 9.68 1.99 -7.54
C GLN A 119 10.42 3.33 -7.73
N ALA A 120 11.73 3.33 -7.66
CA ALA A 120 12.55 4.55 -7.89
C ALA A 120 12.40 5.09 -9.32
N ARG A 121 12.26 4.22 -10.32
CA ARG A 121 12.05 4.58 -11.73
C ARG A 121 10.58 4.83 -12.08
N CYS A 122 9.66 4.20 -11.37
CA CYS A 122 8.22 4.19 -11.63
C CYS A 122 7.43 4.57 -10.36
N PRO A 123 7.60 5.77 -9.80
CA PRO A 123 7.07 6.12 -8.48
C PRO A 123 5.52 6.10 -8.41
N LEU A 124 4.84 6.29 -9.54
CA LEU A 124 3.38 6.28 -9.63
C LEU A 124 2.80 4.87 -9.85
N GLY A 125 3.65 3.85 -9.95
CA GLY A 125 3.23 2.48 -10.17
C GLY A 125 3.70 1.90 -11.49
N ILE A 126 3.73 0.59 -11.55
CA ILE A 126 4.22 -0.17 -12.71
C ILE A 126 3.34 0.08 -13.93
N ALA A 127 2.02 0.09 -13.74
CA ALA A 127 1.06 0.30 -14.82
C ALA A 127 1.10 1.72 -15.44
N LEU A 128 1.61 2.69 -14.71
CA LEU A 128 1.70 4.10 -15.13
C LEU A 128 3.14 4.51 -15.47
N CYS A 129 4.04 3.55 -15.48
CA CYS A 129 5.45 3.83 -15.71
C CYS A 129 5.74 4.16 -17.18
N SER A 130 6.34 5.30 -17.42
CA SER A 130 6.81 5.68 -18.76
C SER A 130 8.11 4.97 -19.17
N ASP A 131 8.85 4.40 -18.22
CA ASP A 131 10.06 3.63 -18.47
C ASP A 131 9.75 2.18 -18.81
N ALA A 132 9.39 1.94 -20.06
CA ALA A 132 9.03 0.62 -20.55
C ALA A 132 10.16 -0.41 -20.43
N GLN A 133 11.42 0.03 -20.42
CA GLN A 133 12.57 -0.86 -20.22
C GLN A 133 12.62 -1.34 -18.79
N ALA A 134 12.49 -0.44 -17.81
CA ALA A 134 12.45 -0.80 -16.39
C ALA A 134 11.33 -1.80 -16.09
N VAL A 135 10.15 -1.57 -16.66
CA VAL A 135 9.00 -2.48 -16.49
C VAL A 135 9.32 -3.86 -17.04
N ARG A 136 9.89 -3.95 -18.25
CA ARG A 136 10.27 -5.25 -18.83
C ARG A 136 11.33 -5.98 -18.01
N GLU A 137 12.36 -5.27 -17.56
CA GLU A 137 13.42 -5.83 -16.72
C GLU A 137 12.86 -6.38 -15.42
N TYR A 138 11.99 -5.64 -14.75
CA TYR A 138 11.35 -6.04 -13.51
C TYR A 138 10.41 -7.26 -13.70
N LEU A 139 9.56 -7.24 -14.73
CA LEU A 139 8.67 -8.36 -15.02
C LEU A 139 9.46 -9.61 -15.41
N SER A 140 10.52 -9.48 -16.20
CA SER A 140 11.41 -10.59 -16.54
C SER A 140 12.06 -11.19 -15.30
N PHE A 141 12.55 -10.35 -14.39
CA PHE A 141 13.10 -10.81 -13.12
C PHE A 141 12.07 -11.60 -12.32
N ARG A 142 10.82 -11.10 -12.20
CA ARG A 142 9.77 -11.79 -11.46
C ARG A 142 9.37 -13.13 -12.07
N VAL A 143 9.30 -13.20 -13.39
CA VAL A 143 8.91 -14.44 -14.11
C VAL A 143 10.05 -15.46 -14.09
N TRP A 144 11.25 -15.06 -14.43
CA TRP A 144 12.34 -15.98 -14.68
C TRP A 144 13.19 -16.27 -13.46
N GLU A 145 13.52 -15.27 -12.66
CA GLU A 145 14.40 -15.44 -11.51
C GLU A 145 13.63 -15.90 -10.26
N LEU A 146 12.42 -15.37 -10.05
CA LEU A 146 11.61 -15.73 -8.89
C LEU A 146 10.62 -16.86 -9.17
N GLN A 147 10.40 -17.23 -10.42
CA GLN A 147 9.44 -18.27 -10.83
C GLN A 147 8.03 -18.05 -10.26
N GLU A 148 7.62 -16.79 -10.10
CA GLU A 148 6.34 -16.42 -9.48
C GLU A 148 5.13 -16.73 -10.37
N ILE A 149 5.35 -16.93 -11.68
CA ILE A 149 4.29 -17.31 -12.63
C ILE A 149 4.71 -18.67 -13.23
N ARG A 150 3.97 -19.70 -12.90
CA ARG A 150 4.07 -21.03 -13.52
C ARG A 150 2.86 -21.30 -14.38
#